data_0ca3f7672b74cd978d602b5af6ee2512
#
_entry.id   0ca3f7672b74cd978d602b5af6ee2512
#
_cell.length_a   1.000
_cell.length_b   1.000
_cell.length_c   1.000
_cell.angle_alpha   90.00
_cell.angle_beta   90.00
_cell.angle_gamma   90.00
#
_symmetry.space_group_name_H-M   'P 1'
#
loop_
_entity.id
_entity.type
_entity.pdbx_description
1 polymer ?
#
loop_
_entity_poly.entity_id
_entity_poly.type
_entity_poly.pdbx_seq_one_letter_code
_entity_poly.pdbx_strand_id
1 'polypeptide(L)'
;MNEVGIKDYLPADRAQVLIEALPYIQRFSERVVLIKIGGSTLVDQSLFDRLAEDVVLLHSVGIKPIIVHGGGPQIGHELRLAGKETSFIDGLRVTDQETLKIVSKVLKGQVGRRIVDSIISLGGPAVSLSGETENLISVTPINKELGFVGKITDIAPHSLTAIIEGGQIPVISTLGIDEKGQSYNINADTAAG
;
A
#
# COMPACT_ATOMS: atom_id res chain seq x y z
N MET A 1 16.07 -14.77 23.51
CA MET A 1 14.84 -14.36 24.23
C MET A 1 13.75 -15.30 23.75
N ASN A 2 13.18 -16.14 24.63
CA ASN A 2 12.08 -17.01 24.26
C ASN A 2 10.88 -16.12 23.91
N GLU A 3 10.33 -16.27 22.70
CA GLU A 3 9.05 -15.67 22.36
C GLU A 3 7.99 -16.29 23.27
N VAL A 4 7.49 -15.50 24.22
CA VAL A 4 6.33 -15.87 25.04
C VAL A 4 5.13 -15.84 24.09
N GLY A 5 4.69 -17.01 23.65
CA GLY A 5 3.54 -17.13 22.77
C GLY A 5 2.24 -16.78 23.50
N ILE A 6 1.22 -16.29 22.79
CA ILE A 6 -0.12 -16.00 23.37
C ILE A 6 -0.69 -17.21 24.12
N LYS A 7 -0.24 -18.42 23.81
CA LYS A 7 -0.65 -19.68 24.49
C LYS A 7 -0.21 -19.75 25.96
N ASP A 8 0.81 -18.99 26.35
CA ASP A 8 1.37 -19.01 27.72
C ASP A 8 0.63 -18.05 28.67
N TYR A 9 -0.27 -17.21 28.18
CA TYR A 9 -1.11 -16.35 29.03
C TYR A 9 -2.33 -17.10 29.56
N LEU A 10 -2.68 -16.86 30.84
CA LEU A 10 -3.93 -17.34 31.39
C LEU A 10 -5.14 -16.76 30.62
N PRO A 11 -6.26 -17.50 30.56
CA PRO A 11 -7.48 -16.98 29.89
C PRO A 11 -7.92 -15.61 30.41
N ALA A 12 -7.75 -15.32 31.69
CA ALA A 12 -8.06 -14.04 32.32
C ALA A 12 -7.16 -12.91 31.78
N ASP A 13 -5.88 -13.16 31.60
CA ASP A 13 -4.92 -12.16 31.09
C ASP A 13 -5.25 -11.81 29.63
N ARG A 14 -5.65 -12.79 28.82
CA ARG A 14 -6.08 -12.56 27.42
C ARG A 14 -7.35 -11.71 27.37
N ALA A 15 -8.32 -11.97 28.25
CA ALA A 15 -9.53 -11.16 28.36
C ALA A 15 -9.20 -9.72 28.77
N GLN A 16 -8.27 -9.53 29.70
CA GLN A 16 -7.83 -8.23 30.16
C GLN A 16 -7.22 -7.40 29.03
N VAL A 17 -6.35 -7.98 28.20
CA VAL A 17 -5.76 -7.30 27.04
C VAL A 17 -6.84 -6.83 26.07
N LEU A 18 -7.87 -7.63 25.80
CA LEU A 18 -8.99 -7.24 24.94
C LEU A 18 -9.83 -6.10 25.56
N ILE A 19 -10.04 -6.13 26.87
CA ILE A 19 -10.76 -5.05 27.59
C ILE A 19 -9.96 -3.74 27.51
N GLU A 20 -8.64 -3.79 27.65
CA GLU A 20 -7.77 -2.61 27.51
C GLU A 20 -7.74 -2.05 26.08
N ALA A 21 -7.90 -2.90 25.07
CA ALA A 21 -8.00 -2.47 23.67
C ALA A 21 -9.37 -1.84 23.32
N LEU A 22 -10.44 -2.17 24.08
CA LEU A 22 -11.81 -1.77 23.76
C LEU A 22 -12.02 -0.26 23.56
N PRO A 23 -11.47 0.65 24.38
CA PRO A 23 -11.63 2.11 24.18
C PRO A 23 -11.03 2.58 22.85
N TYR A 24 -9.93 1.97 22.42
CA TYR A 24 -9.29 2.28 21.13
C TYR A 24 -10.13 1.76 19.97
N ILE A 25 -10.62 0.52 20.05
CA ILE A 25 -11.51 -0.07 19.05
C ILE A 25 -12.75 0.82 18.87
N GLN A 26 -13.41 1.21 19.97
CA GLN A 26 -14.58 2.09 19.94
C GLN A 26 -14.28 3.47 19.35
N ARG A 27 -13.12 4.04 19.67
CA ARG A 27 -12.71 5.36 19.18
C ARG A 27 -12.46 5.37 17.67
N PHE A 28 -11.89 4.29 17.12
CA PHE A 28 -11.49 4.18 15.72
C PHE A 28 -12.47 3.38 14.85
N SER A 29 -13.49 2.75 15.45
CA SER A 29 -14.56 2.09 14.70
C SER A 29 -15.19 3.05 13.69
N GLU A 30 -15.47 2.57 12.49
CA GLU A 30 -15.98 3.32 11.33
C GLU A 30 -15.03 4.41 10.78
N ARG A 31 -13.84 4.59 11.38
CA ARG A 31 -12.86 5.54 10.87
C ARG A 31 -12.04 4.94 9.72
N VAL A 32 -11.81 5.77 8.70
CA VAL A 32 -10.85 5.45 7.65
C VAL A 32 -9.44 5.67 8.18
N VAL A 33 -8.59 4.65 8.03
CA VAL A 33 -7.17 4.68 8.43
C VAL A 33 -6.33 4.33 7.22
N LEU A 34 -5.49 5.27 6.78
CA LEU A 34 -4.56 5.04 5.69
C LEU A 34 -3.26 4.46 6.25
N ILE A 35 -2.83 3.34 5.68
CA ILE A 35 -1.61 2.60 6.05
C ILE A 35 -0.66 2.61 4.85
N LYS A 36 0.50 3.28 5.00
CA LYS A 36 1.54 3.24 3.97
C LYS A 36 2.50 2.08 4.22
N ILE A 37 2.70 1.23 3.21
CA ILE A 37 3.64 0.10 3.25
C ILE A 37 4.92 0.46 2.50
N GLY A 38 6.03 0.47 3.22
CA GLY A 38 7.36 0.79 2.70
C GLY A 38 8.18 -0.44 2.32
N GLY A 39 9.39 -0.17 1.80
CA GLY A 39 10.26 -1.18 1.23
C GLY A 39 10.75 -2.27 2.19
N SER A 40 11.07 -1.94 3.45
CA SER A 40 11.54 -2.91 4.44
C SER A 40 10.50 -3.98 4.77
N THR A 41 9.26 -3.56 4.99
CA THR A 41 8.14 -4.47 5.26
C THR A 41 7.86 -5.41 4.08
N LEU A 42 8.02 -4.92 2.85
CA LEU A 42 7.79 -5.72 1.64
C LEU A 42 8.90 -6.77 1.37
N VAL A 43 10.08 -6.61 1.97
CA VAL A 43 11.22 -7.53 1.81
C VAL A 43 11.24 -8.59 2.91
N ASP A 44 10.95 -8.22 4.15
CA ASP A 44 10.91 -9.12 5.29
C ASP A 44 9.57 -9.88 5.33
N GLN A 45 9.63 -11.20 5.16
CA GLN A 45 8.44 -12.05 5.12
C GLN A 45 7.67 -12.02 6.45
N SER A 46 8.36 -12.02 7.59
CA SER A 46 7.71 -12.05 8.89
C SER A 46 6.99 -10.75 9.22
N LEU A 47 7.57 -9.61 8.84
CA LEU A 47 6.94 -8.29 8.96
C LEU A 47 5.74 -8.17 8.01
N PHE A 48 5.86 -8.73 6.81
CA PHE A 48 4.80 -8.72 5.83
C PHE A 48 3.57 -9.54 6.28
N ASP A 49 3.80 -10.74 6.83
CA ASP A 49 2.73 -11.61 7.31
C ASP A 49 1.99 -10.97 8.50
N ARG A 50 2.74 -10.42 9.48
CA ARG A 50 2.16 -9.69 10.61
C ARG A 50 1.34 -8.48 10.16
N LEU A 51 1.83 -7.73 9.17
CA LEU A 51 1.07 -6.60 8.62
C LEU A 51 -0.27 -7.03 8.03
N ALA A 52 -0.32 -8.15 7.30
CA ALA A 52 -1.58 -8.66 6.75
C ALA A 52 -2.55 -9.08 7.87
N GLU A 53 -2.05 -9.72 8.93
CA GLU A 53 -2.83 -10.05 10.13
C GLU A 53 -3.39 -8.78 10.80
N ASP A 54 -2.55 -7.75 10.99
CA ASP A 54 -2.94 -6.48 11.59
C ASP A 54 -4.03 -5.77 10.77
N VAL A 55 -3.90 -5.75 9.43
CA VAL A 55 -4.90 -5.15 8.53
C VAL A 55 -6.23 -5.87 8.63
N VAL A 56 -6.22 -7.21 8.64
CA VAL A 56 -7.45 -8.01 8.81
C VAL A 56 -8.07 -7.79 10.17
N LEU A 57 -7.26 -7.71 11.23
CA LEU A 57 -7.74 -7.39 12.58
C LEU A 57 -8.41 -6.01 12.61
N LEU A 58 -7.76 -4.96 12.09
CA LEU A 58 -8.32 -3.60 12.04
C LEU A 58 -9.68 -3.60 11.33
N HIS A 59 -9.76 -4.25 10.18
CA HIS A 59 -11.01 -4.38 9.43
C HIS A 59 -12.09 -5.13 10.22
N SER A 60 -11.72 -6.23 10.89
CA SER A 60 -12.64 -7.08 11.66
C SER A 60 -13.25 -6.36 12.88
N VAL A 61 -12.56 -5.36 13.45
CA VAL A 61 -13.05 -4.53 14.55
C VAL A 61 -13.78 -3.26 14.09
N GLY A 62 -14.09 -3.15 12.79
CA GLY A 62 -14.89 -2.06 12.21
C GLY A 62 -14.09 -0.82 11.82
N ILE A 63 -12.75 -0.87 11.83
CA ILE A 63 -11.91 0.17 11.23
C ILE A 63 -11.89 -0.03 9.73
N LYS A 64 -11.79 1.05 8.94
CA LYS A 64 -11.79 1.03 7.48
C LYS A 64 -10.36 1.30 6.95
N PRO A 65 -9.48 0.26 6.84
CA PRO A 65 -8.11 0.45 6.38
C PRO A 65 -8.06 0.70 4.88
N ILE A 66 -7.21 1.64 4.47
CA ILE A 66 -6.77 1.86 3.10
C ILE A 66 -5.27 1.59 3.06
N ILE A 67 -4.82 0.75 2.14
CA ILE A 67 -3.40 0.45 1.97
C ILE A 67 -2.86 1.26 0.79
N VAL A 68 -1.77 2.01 1.01
CA VAL A 68 -0.97 2.61 -0.05
C VAL A 68 0.41 1.99 -0.02
N HIS A 69 0.88 1.48 -1.15
CA HIS A 69 2.17 0.80 -1.18
C HIS A 69 3.08 1.30 -2.30
N GLY A 70 4.37 1.33 -2.00
CA GLY A 70 5.43 1.40 -2.99
C GLY A 70 5.97 0.02 -3.34
N GLY A 71 7.20 -0.03 -3.84
CA GLY A 71 7.88 -1.27 -4.22
C GLY A 71 9.33 -1.04 -4.61
N GLY A 72 10.00 -0.07 -3.99
CA GLY A 72 11.36 0.35 -4.35
C GLY A 72 12.36 -0.78 -4.51
N PRO A 73 12.50 -1.70 -3.53
CA PRO A 73 13.39 -2.85 -3.61
C PRO A 73 13.04 -3.81 -4.76
N GLN A 74 11.75 -4.12 -4.94
CA GLN A 74 11.26 -5.02 -5.99
C GLN A 74 11.47 -4.40 -7.38
N ILE A 75 11.17 -3.12 -7.54
CA ILE A 75 11.45 -2.36 -8.78
C ILE A 75 12.96 -2.38 -9.08
N GLY A 76 13.80 -2.10 -8.08
CA GLY A 76 15.25 -2.14 -8.24
C GLY A 76 15.77 -3.53 -8.64
N HIS A 77 15.17 -4.59 -8.12
CA HIS A 77 15.48 -5.97 -8.50
C HIS A 77 15.13 -6.24 -9.98
N GLU A 78 13.91 -5.92 -10.40
CA GLU A 78 13.47 -6.14 -11.79
C GLU A 78 14.25 -5.29 -12.79
N LEU A 79 14.62 -4.04 -12.45
CA LEU A 79 15.48 -3.21 -13.29
C LEU A 79 16.86 -3.83 -13.49
N ARG A 80 17.48 -4.35 -12.41
CA ARG A 80 18.76 -5.06 -12.53
C ARG A 80 18.66 -6.30 -13.41
N LEU A 81 17.59 -7.09 -13.30
CA LEU A 81 17.34 -8.24 -14.17
C LEU A 81 17.17 -7.83 -15.64
N ALA A 82 16.62 -6.65 -15.88
CA ALA A 82 16.49 -6.07 -17.23
C ALA A 82 17.77 -5.37 -17.73
N GLY A 83 18.89 -5.44 -16.97
CA GLY A 83 20.15 -4.79 -17.34
C GLY A 83 20.11 -3.26 -17.25
N LYS A 84 19.15 -2.69 -16.50
CA LYS A 84 19.00 -1.24 -16.33
C LYS A 84 19.58 -0.77 -15.01
N GLU A 85 20.36 0.30 -15.08
CA GLU A 85 20.80 1.02 -13.88
C GLU A 85 19.67 1.88 -13.32
N THR A 86 19.65 2.00 -12.00
CA THR A 86 18.69 2.84 -11.29
C THR A 86 19.40 4.12 -10.81
N SER A 87 18.88 5.27 -11.18
CA SER A 87 19.32 6.56 -10.65
C SER A 87 18.20 7.26 -9.88
N PHE A 88 18.61 8.13 -8.95
CA PHE A 88 17.70 8.90 -8.12
C PHE A 88 18.13 10.37 -8.11
N ILE A 89 17.16 11.27 -8.11
CA ILE A 89 17.32 12.70 -7.89
C ILE A 89 16.40 13.09 -6.75
N ASP A 90 16.94 13.65 -5.68
CA ASP A 90 16.21 14.05 -4.47
C ASP A 90 15.30 12.94 -3.89
N GLY A 91 15.78 11.69 -3.93
CA GLY A 91 15.03 10.53 -3.46
C GLY A 91 13.95 10.01 -4.41
N LEU A 92 13.74 10.66 -5.56
CA LEU A 92 12.82 10.23 -6.60
C LEU A 92 13.55 9.42 -7.67
N ARG A 93 13.00 8.28 -8.07
CA ARG A 93 13.58 7.41 -9.10
C ARG A 93 13.44 8.05 -10.47
N VAL A 94 14.54 8.31 -11.15
CA VAL A 94 14.51 8.69 -12.57
C VAL A 94 13.81 7.57 -13.36
N THR A 95 12.77 7.92 -14.07
CA THR A 95 11.84 6.95 -14.67
C THR A 95 11.65 7.27 -16.15
N ASP A 96 12.41 6.60 -17.02
CA ASP A 96 12.16 6.61 -18.46
C ASP A 96 10.97 5.71 -18.84
N GLN A 97 10.60 5.67 -20.11
CA GLN A 97 9.45 4.91 -20.60
C GLN A 97 9.55 3.39 -20.31
N GLU A 98 10.74 2.82 -20.42
CA GLU A 98 10.95 1.39 -20.15
C GLU A 98 10.93 1.11 -18.64
N THR A 99 11.56 1.99 -17.86
CA THR A 99 11.52 1.93 -16.40
C THR A 99 10.07 2.03 -15.91
N LEU A 100 9.25 2.93 -16.49
CA LEU A 100 7.83 3.06 -16.13
C LEU A 100 7.05 1.76 -16.38
N LYS A 101 7.31 1.05 -17.49
CA LYS A 101 6.68 -0.26 -17.74
C LYS A 101 7.03 -1.28 -16.66
N ILE A 102 8.30 -1.32 -16.23
CA ILE A 102 8.75 -2.21 -15.15
C ILE A 102 8.12 -1.81 -13.82
N VAL A 103 8.12 -0.51 -13.49
CA VAL A 103 7.46 0.03 -12.28
C VAL A 103 5.99 -0.38 -12.24
N SER A 104 5.25 -0.16 -13.31
CA SER A 104 3.82 -0.51 -13.40
C SER A 104 3.59 -2.02 -13.23
N LYS A 105 4.38 -2.86 -13.92
CA LYS A 105 4.32 -4.31 -13.77
C LYS A 105 4.57 -4.76 -12.34
N VAL A 106 5.60 -4.20 -11.69
CA VAL A 106 5.97 -4.56 -10.31
C VAL A 106 4.91 -4.10 -9.33
N LEU A 107 4.50 -2.84 -9.39
CA LEU A 107 3.56 -2.30 -8.41
C LEU A 107 2.18 -2.97 -8.52
N LYS A 108 1.61 -3.05 -9.71
CA LYS A 108 0.28 -3.65 -9.90
C LYS A 108 0.31 -5.18 -9.86
N GLY A 109 1.25 -5.80 -10.57
CA GLY A 109 1.26 -7.25 -10.82
C GLY A 109 1.96 -8.08 -9.75
N GLN A 110 2.96 -7.54 -9.07
CA GLN A 110 3.72 -8.31 -8.08
C GLN A 110 3.39 -7.84 -6.64
N VAL A 111 3.69 -6.59 -6.31
CA VAL A 111 3.55 -6.09 -4.93
C VAL A 111 2.09 -5.97 -4.53
N GLY A 112 1.27 -5.25 -5.29
CA GLY A 112 -0.15 -5.06 -4.99
C GLY A 112 -0.90 -6.38 -4.91
N ARG A 113 -0.64 -7.29 -5.87
CA ARG A 113 -1.24 -8.63 -5.87
C ARG A 113 -0.84 -9.44 -4.64
N ARG A 114 0.44 -9.46 -4.28
CA ARG A 114 0.92 -10.17 -3.09
C ARG A 114 0.24 -9.68 -1.81
N ILE A 115 0.06 -8.35 -1.66
CA ILE A 115 -0.64 -7.76 -0.51
C ILE A 115 -2.10 -8.23 -0.49
N VAL A 116 -2.80 -8.12 -1.61
CA VAL A 116 -4.20 -8.56 -1.74
C VAL A 116 -4.34 -10.03 -1.43
N ASP A 117 -3.54 -10.89 -2.06
CA ASP A 117 -3.60 -12.35 -1.88
C ASP A 117 -3.34 -12.74 -0.40
N SER A 118 -2.40 -12.05 0.28
CA SER A 118 -2.13 -12.29 1.70
C SER A 118 -3.32 -11.91 2.59
N ILE A 119 -3.94 -10.75 2.38
CA ILE A 119 -5.11 -10.30 3.15
C ILE A 119 -6.30 -11.26 2.90
N ILE A 120 -6.52 -11.66 1.64
CA ILE A 120 -7.61 -12.61 1.28
C ILE A 120 -7.38 -13.98 1.92
N SER A 121 -6.14 -14.47 1.98
CA SER A 121 -5.83 -15.76 2.60
C SER A 121 -6.15 -15.80 4.09
N LEU A 122 -6.18 -14.62 4.75
CA LEU A 122 -6.57 -14.43 6.15
C LEU A 122 -8.05 -14.08 6.33
N GLY A 123 -8.84 -14.10 5.24
CA GLY A 123 -10.28 -13.84 5.26
C GLY A 123 -10.64 -12.35 5.12
N GLY A 124 -9.69 -11.46 4.85
CA GLY A 124 -9.96 -10.04 4.62
C GLY A 124 -10.42 -9.77 3.17
N PRO A 125 -11.40 -8.90 2.95
CA PRO A 125 -11.98 -8.63 1.62
C PRO A 125 -11.16 -7.55 0.87
N ALA A 126 -9.90 -7.83 0.51
CA ALA A 126 -9.03 -6.88 -0.16
C ALA A 126 -9.27 -6.79 -1.68
N VAL A 127 -9.08 -5.59 -2.23
CA VAL A 127 -9.15 -5.31 -3.67
C VAL A 127 -7.95 -4.47 -4.13
N SER A 128 -7.35 -4.86 -5.27
CA SER A 128 -6.22 -4.12 -5.84
C SER A 128 -6.71 -2.95 -6.70
N LEU A 129 -6.12 -1.79 -6.47
CA LEU A 129 -6.33 -0.57 -7.24
C LEU A 129 -4.98 0.02 -7.67
N SER A 130 -5.04 0.86 -8.67
CA SER A 130 -3.95 1.76 -9.05
C SER A 130 -4.43 3.19 -8.87
N GLY A 131 -3.53 4.13 -8.58
CA GLY A 131 -3.88 5.54 -8.63
C GLY A 131 -4.36 6.03 -10.01
N GLU A 132 -4.12 5.23 -11.07
CA GLU A 132 -4.66 5.45 -12.41
C GLU A 132 -6.15 5.06 -12.53
N THR A 133 -6.65 4.19 -11.62
CA THR A 133 -8.03 3.66 -11.67
C THR A 133 -9.01 4.82 -11.48
N GLU A 134 -9.88 5.03 -12.46
CA GLU A 134 -10.88 6.10 -12.46
C GLU A 134 -10.29 7.51 -12.15
N ASN A 135 -9.04 7.72 -12.57
CA ASN A 135 -8.27 8.94 -12.27
C ASN A 135 -8.16 9.24 -10.76
N LEU A 136 -8.04 8.19 -9.93
CA LEU A 136 -7.95 8.34 -8.49
C LEU A 136 -6.83 9.29 -8.06
N ILE A 137 -5.66 9.24 -8.74
CA ILE A 137 -4.54 10.14 -8.51
C ILE A 137 -4.18 10.87 -9.81
N SER A 138 -4.58 12.12 -9.90
CA SER A 138 -4.20 13.01 -11.01
C SER A 138 -2.83 13.61 -10.77
N VAL A 139 -2.02 13.68 -11.82
CA VAL A 139 -0.64 14.16 -11.72
C VAL A 139 -0.25 15.09 -12.89
N THR A 140 0.81 15.85 -12.66
CA THR A 140 1.59 16.51 -13.71
C THR A 140 3.05 16.04 -13.63
N PRO A 141 3.82 16.05 -14.75
CA PRO A 141 5.23 15.74 -14.70
C PRO A 141 5.99 16.72 -13.80
N ILE A 142 6.93 16.22 -13.00
CA ILE A 142 7.75 17.09 -12.13
C ILE A 142 8.72 17.92 -12.98
N ASN A 143 9.58 17.25 -13.74
CA ASN A 143 10.54 17.87 -14.67
C ASN A 143 11.02 16.84 -15.71
N LYS A 144 11.79 17.31 -16.71
CA LYS A 144 12.30 16.46 -17.80
C LYS A 144 13.39 15.49 -17.33
N GLU A 145 14.16 15.83 -16.31
CA GLU A 145 15.28 15.02 -15.81
C GLU A 145 14.78 13.77 -15.09
N LEU A 146 13.68 13.88 -14.38
CA LEU A 146 13.00 12.75 -13.71
C LEU A 146 12.21 11.87 -14.68
N GLY A 147 11.86 12.38 -15.87
CA GLY A 147 11.05 11.67 -16.86
C GLY A 147 9.60 11.47 -16.38
N PHE A 148 9.14 10.22 -16.34
CA PHE A 148 7.76 9.87 -15.96
C PHE A 148 7.58 9.76 -14.43
N VAL A 149 7.94 10.82 -13.71
CA VAL A 149 7.67 10.98 -12.28
C VAL A 149 6.63 12.08 -12.11
N GLY A 150 5.53 11.76 -11.41
CA GLY A 150 4.37 12.62 -11.25
C GLY A 150 4.38 13.39 -9.93
N LYS A 151 3.99 14.68 -10.02
CA LYS A 151 3.55 15.48 -8.89
C LYS A 151 2.03 15.40 -8.80
N ILE A 152 1.51 14.99 -7.65
CA ILE A 152 0.07 14.89 -7.41
C ILE A 152 -0.54 16.30 -7.49
N THR A 153 -1.62 16.43 -8.24
CA THR A 153 -2.38 17.66 -8.40
C THR A 153 -3.79 17.56 -7.85
N ASP A 154 -4.35 16.34 -7.85
CA ASP A 154 -5.68 16.08 -7.32
C ASP A 154 -5.84 14.61 -6.94
N ILE A 155 -6.76 14.35 -6.00
CA ILE A 155 -7.19 13.01 -5.58
C ILE A 155 -8.71 12.94 -5.72
N ALA A 156 -9.21 11.92 -6.40
CA ALA A 156 -10.64 11.67 -6.60
C ALA A 156 -11.12 10.48 -5.73
N PRO A 157 -11.49 10.71 -4.46
CA PRO A 157 -11.73 9.63 -3.51
C PRO A 157 -13.08 8.92 -3.70
N HIS A 158 -13.93 9.32 -4.65
CA HIS A 158 -15.27 8.75 -4.84
C HIS A 158 -15.23 7.24 -5.15
N SER A 159 -14.27 6.77 -5.93
CA SER A 159 -14.08 5.34 -6.20
C SER A 159 -13.72 4.56 -4.94
N LEU A 160 -12.93 5.16 -4.03
CA LEU A 160 -12.58 4.54 -2.75
C LEU A 160 -13.77 4.48 -1.81
N THR A 161 -14.63 5.49 -1.81
CA THR A 161 -15.83 5.53 -0.95
C THR A 161 -16.74 4.34 -1.21
N ALA A 162 -17.05 4.05 -2.48
CA ALA A 162 -17.89 2.91 -2.84
C ALA A 162 -17.29 1.56 -2.42
N ILE A 163 -15.97 1.40 -2.56
CA ILE A 163 -15.25 0.18 -2.15
C ILE A 163 -15.28 0.00 -0.62
N ILE A 164 -15.01 1.07 0.12
CA ILE A 164 -14.97 1.06 1.58
C ILE A 164 -16.38 0.83 2.16
N GLU A 165 -17.39 1.48 1.61
CA GLU A 165 -18.79 1.28 2.01
C GLU A 165 -19.29 -0.12 1.65
N GLY A 166 -18.75 -0.72 0.59
CA GLY A 166 -18.94 -2.14 0.24
C GLY A 166 -18.21 -3.12 1.17
N GLY A 167 -17.53 -2.62 2.21
CA GLY A 167 -16.81 -3.43 3.19
C GLY A 167 -15.50 -4.00 2.68
N GLN A 168 -14.93 -3.46 1.60
CA GLN A 168 -13.66 -3.94 1.04
C GLN A 168 -12.47 -3.08 1.49
N ILE A 169 -11.28 -3.69 1.48
CA ILE A 169 -10.00 -3.05 1.82
C ILE A 169 -9.29 -2.67 0.52
N PRO A 170 -9.24 -1.37 0.12
CA PRO A 170 -8.52 -0.95 -1.07
C PRO A 170 -7.00 -1.00 -0.84
N VAL A 171 -6.29 -1.64 -1.78
CA VAL A 171 -4.83 -1.72 -1.84
C VAL A 171 -4.36 -0.97 -3.08
N ILE A 172 -3.75 0.20 -2.87
CA ILE A 172 -3.49 1.20 -3.92
C ILE A 172 -2.01 1.21 -4.27
N SER A 173 -1.69 0.92 -5.52
CA SER A 173 -0.35 1.10 -6.08
C SER A 173 -0.12 2.55 -6.49
N THR A 174 1.09 3.07 -6.19
CA THR A 174 1.46 4.48 -6.36
C THR A 174 1.85 4.83 -7.79
N LEU A 175 0.86 4.79 -8.66
CA LEU A 175 0.90 5.29 -10.02
C LEU A 175 -0.18 6.38 -10.15
N GLY A 176 0.06 7.38 -10.98
CA GLY A 176 -0.92 8.40 -11.30
C GLY A 176 -1.05 8.60 -12.78
N ILE A 177 -2.04 9.38 -13.19
CA ILE A 177 -2.36 9.63 -14.58
C ILE A 177 -2.49 11.14 -14.82
N ASP A 178 -2.00 11.62 -15.95
CA ASP A 178 -2.22 12.99 -16.38
C ASP A 178 -3.51 13.13 -17.23
N GLU A 179 -3.86 14.35 -17.56
CA GLU A 179 -5.04 14.69 -18.39
C GLU A 179 -5.02 14.04 -19.79
N LYS A 180 -3.86 13.58 -20.26
CA LYS A 180 -3.68 12.92 -21.55
C LYS A 180 -3.73 11.40 -21.46
N GLY A 181 -3.94 10.86 -20.27
CA GLY A 181 -3.92 9.41 -20.03
C GLY A 181 -2.52 8.82 -19.93
N GLN A 182 -1.48 9.64 -19.74
CA GLN A 182 -0.11 9.18 -19.53
C GLN A 182 0.10 8.82 -18.06
N SER A 183 0.61 7.63 -17.83
CA SER A 183 0.95 7.13 -16.48
C SER A 183 2.25 7.72 -15.97
N TYR A 184 2.33 7.90 -14.65
CA TYR A 184 3.52 8.38 -13.94
C TYR A 184 3.76 7.58 -12.66
N ASN A 185 5.03 7.37 -12.36
CA ASN A 185 5.48 6.84 -11.07
C ASN A 185 5.36 7.93 -9.99
N ILE A 186 4.80 7.59 -8.85
CA ILE A 186 4.61 8.50 -7.71
C ILE A 186 5.38 7.96 -6.50
N ASN A 187 5.97 8.86 -5.73
CA ASN A 187 6.53 8.51 -4.43
C ASN A 187 5.42 8.08 -3.46
N ALA A 188 5.60 6.94 -2.79
CA ALA A 188 4.57 6.37 -1.92
C ALA A 188 4.31 7.21 -0.66
N ASP A 189 5.32 7.90 -0.14
CA ASP A 189 5.16 8.79 1.02
C ASP A 189 4.34 10.03 0.63
N THR A 190 4.59 10.58 -0.56
CA THR A 190 3.81 11.69 -1.11
C THR A 190 2.36 11.27 -1.42
N ALA A 191 2.14 10.04 -1.89
CA ALA A 191 0.80 9.54 -2.19
C ALA A 191 -0.04 9.27 -0.94
N ALA A 192 0.61 9.04 0.20
CA ALA A 192 -0.06 8.74 1.47
C ALA A 192 -0.32 9.97 2.34
N GLY A 193 0.42 11.08 2.11
CA GLY A 193 0.31 12.35 2.86
C GLY A 193 -0.68 13.29 2.23
#